data_08d9110f7c98a355a939abe38b2b62bd
#
_entry.id   08d9110f7c98a355a939abe38b2b62bd
#
_cell.length_a   1.000
_cell.length_b   1.000
_cell.length_c   1.000
_cell.angle_alpha   90.00
_cell.angle_beta   90.00
_cell.angle_gamma   90.00
#
_symmetry.space_group_name_H-M   'P 1'
#
loop_
_entity.id
_entity.type
_entity.pdbx_description
1 polymer ?
#
loop_
_entity_poly.entity_id
_entity_poly.type
_entity_poly.pdbx_seq_one_letter_code
_entity_poly.pdbx_strand_id
1 'polypeptide(L)'
;MWLFGRNGASGFSASSTAEDVTEGINGTGLTAIVTGATSGIGMETTRVLASHEVHVIMAVRNTESGTKVKENIINKIPNAKVDVMELDLSSLASVRHFAAEFISSGLPLNLLINNAGVMAPPFMLSKDKIELQFATNHLGHFLLTQLLLETMIRTSHDQNKEGRIVNVSSEAHRFAYKGIYFDTLNDESSYSPIYAYGQSKLANILHAKALTRHFKENGVNLTANALHPGSIATNLLRYHNIIDGVVDWVGKYFLKNIPQGAATTCYVALHPQVKGVSGEYFMDSNIAQPNSYAKDEKLAKELWDISLTMVAP
;
A
#
# COMPACT_ATOMS: atom_id res chain seq x y z
N MET A 1 -0.14 25.23 -5.06
CA MET A 1 0.71 25.84 -4.01
C MET A 1 1.82 24.88 -3.54
N TRP A 2 2.21 23.94 -4.38
CA TRP A 2 3.13 22.80 -4.12
C TRP A 2 4.57 23.10 -4.58
N LEU A 3 4.76 24.15 -5.33
CA LEU A 3 6.02 24.52 -6.01
C LEU A 3 7.14 25.03 -5.10
N PHE A 4 6.93 25.19 -3.80
CA PHE A 4 7.91 25.88 -2.92
C PHE A 4 8.36 25.07 -1.70
N GLY A 5 8.17 23.74 -1.66
CA GLY A 5 8.80 22.88 -0.66
C GLY A 5 8.55 23.29 0.81
N ARG A 6 7.44 23.97 1.11
CA ARG A 6 7.13 24.32 2.50
C ARG A 6 6.75 23.08 3.29
N ASN A 7 7.41 22.90 4.43
CA ASN A 7 7.08 21.85 5.35
C ASN A 7 5.64 21.99 5.86
N GLY A 8 4.92 20.86 5.91
CA GLY A 8 3.60 20.77 6.52
C GLY A 8 3.69 20.64 8.04
N ALA A 9 2.55 20.30 8.66
CA ALA A 9 2.45 20.16 10.12
C ALA A 9 3.37 19.06 10.68
N SER A 10 3.71 18.04 9.88
CA SER A 10 4.66 16.98 10.24
C SER A 10 6.12 17.45 10.32
N GLY A 11 6.45 18.62 9.77
CA GLY A 11 7.83 19.05 9.54
C GLY A 11 8.40 18.61 8.18
N PHE A 12 7.66 17.79 7.40
CA PHE A 12 8.06 17.26 6.09
C PHE A 12 7.24 17.86 4.95
N SER A 13 7.72 17.65 3.72
CA SER A 13 7.14 18.22 2.50
C SER A 13 7.17 17.23 1.33
N ALA A 14 6.70 17.66 0.16
CA ALA A 14 6.77 16.90 -1.09
C ALA A 14 8.19 16.54 -1.51
N SER A 15 9.20 17.30 -1.09
CA SER A 15 10.63 17.07 -1.40
C SER A 15 11.33 16.14 -0.42
N SER A 16 10.72 15.84 0.73
CA SER A 16 11.31 14.93 1.72
C SER A 16 11.44 13.51 1.16
N THR A 17 12.57 12.88 1.43
CA THR A 17 12.86 11.50 1.04
C THR A 17 12.43 10.50 2.13
N ALA A 18 12.46 9.21 1.81
CA ALA A 18 12.17 8.16 2.77
C ALA A 18 13.19 8.14 3.92
N GLU A 19 14.46 8.47 3.64
CA GLU A 19 15.50 8.64 4.65
C GLU A 19 15.20 9.81 5.59
N ASP A 20 14.83 10.99 5.02
CA ASP A 20 14.55 12.18 5.84
C ASP A 20 13.45 11.92 6.87
N VAL A 21 12.39 11.22 6.46
CA VAL A 21 11.24 10.96 7.34
C VAL A 21 11.46 9.80 8.32
N THR A 22 12.57 9.09 8.21
CA THR A 22 12.90 7.97 9.10
C THR A 22 14.19 8.18 9.87
N GLU A 23 14.84 9.34 9.71
CA GLU A 23 16.09 9.66 10.39
C GLU A 23 15.99 9.44 11.91
N GLY A 24 16.98 8.72 12.47
CA GLY A 24 17.05 8.43 13.90
C GLY A 24 16.03 7.39 14.42
N ILE A 25 15.19 6.82 13.56
CA ILE A 25 14.23 5.79 14.00
C ILE A 25 14.91 4.42 14.05
N ASN A 26 14.69 3.70 15.14
CA ASN A 26 15.15 2.31 15.30
C ASN A 26 13.95 1.36 15.18
N GLY A 27 14.00 0.46 14.19
CA GLY A 27 12.99 -0.57 13.92
C GLY A 27 13.34 -1.96 14.44
N THR A 28 14.37 -2.09 15.28
CA THR A 28 14.78 -3.39 15.84
C THR A 28 13.61 -4.13 16.48
N GLY A 29 13.47 -5.40 16.09
CA GLY A 29 12.41 -6.28 16.59
C GLY A 29 11.05 -6.06 15.90
N LEU A 30 10.96 -5.20 14.89
CA LEU A 30 9.78 -5.10 14.03
C LEU A 30 9.93 -6.03 12.82
N THR A 31 8.80 -6.61 12.41
CA THR A 31 8.68 -7.35 11.15
C THR A 31 7.63 -6.67 10.25
N ALA A 32 7.99 -6.48 9.00
CA ALA A 32 7.14 -5.87 7.98
C ALA A 32 6.89 -6.80 6.80
N ILE A 33 5.69 -6.81 6.25
CA ILE A 33 5.39 -7.34 4.91
C ILE A 33 5.22 -6.15 3.97
N VAL A 34 5.93 -6.17 2.82
CA VAL A 34 5.80 -5.16 1.76
C VAL A 34 5.37 -5.85 0.47
N THR A 35 4.17 -5.57 -0.03
CA THR A 35 3.71 -6.11 -1.31
C THR A 35 4.26 -5.30 -2.48
N GLY A 36 4.59 -5.99 -3.60
CA GLY A 36 5.13 -5.35 -4.79
C GLY A 36 6.53 -4.76 -4.60
N ALA A 37 7.37 -5.43 -3.83
CA ALA A 37 8.69 -4.97 -3.37
C ALA A 37 9.83 -5.10 -4.41
N THR A 38 9.54 -5.51 -5.66
CA THR A 38 10.59 -5.71 -6.70
C THR A 38 10.96 -4.45 -7.48
N SER A 39 10.22 -3.36 -7.33
CA SER A 39 10.50 -2.12 -8.08
C SER A 39 9.88 -0.90 -7.41
N GLY A 40 10.32 0.29 -7.85
CA GLY A 40 9.70 1.58 -7.49
C GLY A 40 9.59 1.79 -5.98
N ILE A 41 8.42 2.26 -5.53
CA ILE A 41 8.15 2.61 -4.13
C ILE A 41 8.32 1.39 -3.21
N GLY A 42 7.81 0.21 -3.58
CA GLY A 42 7.89 -0.98 -2.73
C GLY A 42 9.33 -1.44 -2.48
N MET A 43 10.18 -1.40 -3.52
CA MET A 43 11.61 -1.69 -3.37
C MET A 43 12.31 -0.68 -2.46
N GLU A 44 12.04 0.60 -2.64
CA GLU A 44 12.65 1.65 -1.82
C GLU A 44 12.14 1.62 -0.38
N THR A 45 10.84 1.40 -0.17
CA THR A 45 10.26 1.17 1.16
C THR A 45 10.96 0.00 1.85
N THR A 46 11.14 -1.13 1.15
CA THR A 46 11.87 -2.29 1.67
C THR A 46 13.30 -1.92 2.09
N ARG A 47 14.04 -1.21 1.21
CA ARG A 47 15.41 -0.78 1.48
C ARG A 47 15.50 0.09 2.74
N VAL A 48 14.62 1.10 2.83
CA VAL A 48 14.62 2.04 3.96
C VAL A 48 14.18 1.36 5.26
N LEU A 49 13.14 0.54 5.26
CA LEU A 49 12.75 -0.23 6.45
C LEU A 49 13.91 -1.14 6.92
N ALA A 50 14.57 -1.83 5.99
CA ALA A 50 15.69 -2.71 6.30
C ALA A 50 16.93 -1.95 6.83
N SER A 51 17.19 -0.71 6.37
CA SER A 51 18.26 0.15 6.90
C SER A 51 18.00 0.62 8.33
N HIS A 52 16.74 0.59 8.77
CA HIS A 52 16.31 0.86 10.15
C HIS A 52 16.11 -0.43 10.99
N GLU A 53 16.75 -1.54 10.60
CA GLU A 53 16.76 -2.83 11.31
C GLU A 53 15.40 -3.55 11.37
N VAL A 54 14.42 -3.14 10.55
CA VAL A 54 13.16 -3.87 10.39
C VAL A 54 13.43 -5.16 9.60
N HIS A 55 12.92 -6.31 10.06
CA HIS A 55 12.90 -7.52 9.27
C HIS A 55 11.82 -7.41 8.20
N VAL A 56 12.19 -7.37 6.93
CA VAL A 56 11.24 -7.15 5.82
C VAL A 56 11.01 -8.42 5.01
N ILE A 57 9.76 -8.83 4.92
CA ILE A 57 9.29 -9.87 4.01
C ILE A 57 8.80 -9.21 2.72
N MET A 58 9.56 -9.39 1.65
CA MET A 58 9.20 -8.95 0.31
C MET A 58 8.16 -9.89 -0.29
N ALA A 59 6.91 -9.48 -0.31
CA ALA A 59 5.82 -10.24 -0.93
C ALA A 59 5.76 -9.90 -2.43
N VAL A 60 6.18 -10.82 -3.30
CA VAL A 60 6.46 -10.56 -4.71
C VAL A 60 5.91 -11.66 -5.61
N ARG A 61 5.45 -11.30 -6.81
CA ARG A 61 4.93 -12.27 -7.79
C ARG A 61 6.03 -13.13 -8.43
N ASN A 62 7.22 -12.55 -8.61
CA ASN A 62 8.38 -13.21 -9.18
C ASN A 62 9.49 -13.25 -8.14
N THR A 63 9.72 -14.42 -7.57
CA THR A 63 10.72 -14.64 -6.50
C THR A 63 12.15 -14.48 -6.98
N GLU A 64 12.46 -14.80 -8.24
CA GLU A 64 13.79 -14.58 -8.82
C GLU A 64 14.14 -13.09 -8.86
N SER A 65 13.19 -12.26 -9.35
CA SER A 65 13.35 -10.80 -9.30
C SER A 65 13.44 -10.27 -7.88
N GLY A 66 12.66 -10.85 -6.95
CA GLY A 66 12.72 -10.52 -5.52
C GLY A 66 14.09 -10.82 -4.93
N THR A 67 14.66 -11.98 -5.22
CA THR A 67 15.98 -12.41 -4.74
C THR A 67 17.08 -11.46 -5.24
N LYS A 68 17.05 -11.05 -6.50
CA LYS A 68 18.02 -10.06 -7.03
C LYS A 68 17.92 -8.72 -6.29
N VAL A 69 16.71 -8.26 -5.94
CA VAL A 69 16.53 -7.03 -5.16
C VAL A 69 17.03 -7.22 -3.72
N LYS A 70 16.70 -8.35 -3.07
CA LYS A 70 17.20 -8.70 -1.75
C LYS A 70 18.73 -8.66 -1.71
N GLU A 71 19.41 -9.31 -2.66
CA GLU A 71 20.87 -9.32 -2.76
C GLU A 71 21.45 -7.91 -2.90
N ASN A 72 20.84 -7.07 -3.75
CA ASN A 72 21.26 -5.68 -3.90
C ASN A 72 21.08 -4.86 -2.61
N ILE A 73 20.05 -5.12 -1.82
CA ILE A 73 19.84 -4.46 -0.52
C ILE A 73 20.91 -4.93 0.47
N ILE A 74 21.15 -6.24 0.59
CA ILE A 74 22.10 -6.81 1.53
C ILE A 74 23.53 -6.37 1.19
N ASN A 75 23.89 -6.28 -0.10
CA ASN A 75 25.20 -5.78 -0.53
C ASN A 75 25.46 -4.32 -0.09
N LYS A 76 24.41 -3.50 0.01
CA LYS A 76 24.52 -2.11 0.47
C LYS A 76 24.36 -1.96 1.99
N ILE A 77 23.60 -2.86 2.60
CA ILE A 77 23.25 -2.86 4.02
C ILE A 77 23.50 -4.28 4.56
N PRO A 78 24.75 -4.63 4.91
CA PRO A 78 25.12 -6.03 5.22
C PRO A 78 24.33 -6.69 6.35
N ASN A 79 23.79 -5.91 7.30
CA ASN A 79 23.00 -6.41 8.43
C ASN A 79 21.48 -6.41 8.15
N ALA A 80 21.06 -6.06 6.92
CA ALA A 80 19.64 -6.03 6.56
C ALA A 80 19.02 -7.44 6.66
N LYS A 81 17.89 -7.53 7.34
CA LYS A 81 17.06 -8.75 7.41
C LYS A 81 15.95 -8.64 6.37
N VAL A 82 16.13 -9.31 5.26
CA VAL A 82 15.18 -9.29 4.14
C VAL A 82 14.93 -10.72 3.65
N ASP A 83 13.67 -11.11 3.55
CA ASP A 83 13.27 -12.38 2.96
C ASP A 83 12.30 -12.17 1.80
N VAL A 84 12.18 -13.16 0.94
CA VAL A 84 11.35 -13.14 -0.25
C VAL A 84 10.34 -14.27 -0.17
N MET A 85 9.06 -13.94 -0.34
CA MET A 85 7.96 -14.91 -0.40
C MET A 85 7.08 -14.63 -1.63
N GLU A 86 6.54 -15.68 -2.24
CA GLU A 86 5.71 -15.54 -3.43
C GLU A 86 4.30 -15.04 -3.08
N LEU A 87 3.83 -13.99 -3.78
CA LEU A 87 2.48 -13.45 -3.66
C LEU A 87 1.98 -12.90 -5.01
N ASP A 88 0.95 -13.52 -5.56
CA ASP A 88 0.19 -12.98 -6.70
C ASP A 88 -1.17 -12.47 -6.20
N LEU A 89 -1.31 -11.16 -6.04
CA LEU A 89 -2.55 -10.51 -5.58
C LEU A 89 -3.72 -10.63 -6.57
N SER A 90 -3.46 -11.05 -7.81
CA SER A 90 -4.52 -11.36 -8.78
C SER A 90 -5.07 -12.78 -8.63
N SER A 91 -4.69 -13.51 -7.57
CA SER A 91 -5.14 -14.87 -7.26
C SER A 91 -5.43 -14.99 -5.76
N LEU A 92 -6.69 -15.15 -5.40
CA LEU A 92 -7.08 -15.36 -4.01
C LEU A 92 -6.46 -16.63 -3.42
N ALA A 93 -6.26 -17.66 -4.23
CA ALA A 93 -5.56 -18.88 -3.82
C ALA A 93 -4.08 -18.60 -3.45
N SER A 94 -3.38 -17.77 -4.24
CA SER A 94 -2.00 -17.35 -3.93
C SER A 94 -1.94 -16.54 -2.64
N VAL A 95 -2.90 -15.64 -2.42
CA VAL A 95 -2.98 -14.84 -1.19
C VAL A 95 -3.16 -15.74 0.04
N ARG A 96 -4.02 -16.76 -0.06
CA ARG A 96 -4.22 -17.73 1.04
C ARG A 96 -2.97 -18.56 1.30
N HIS A 97 -2.29 -19.00 0.25
CA HIS A 97 -1.04 -19.75 0.37
C HIS A 97 0.05 -18.92 1.06
N PHE A 98 0.27 -17.69 0.60
CA PHE A 98 1.23 -16.77 1.22
C PHE A 98 0.93 -16.56 2.72
N ALA A 99 -0.33 -16.27 3.06
CA ALA A 99 -0.72 -16.04 4.44
C ALA A 99 -0.47 -17.28 5.32
N ALA A 100 -0.81 -18.47 4.82
CA ALA A 100 -0.58 -19.73 5.53
C ALA A 100 0.93 -19.99 5.74
N GLU A 101 1.75 -19.77 4.72
CA GLU A 101 3.21 -19.89 4.80
C GLU A 101 3.80 -18.91 5.81
N PHE A 102 3.39 -17.62 5.76
CA PHE A 102 3.85 -16.63 6.71
C PHE A 102 3.45 -16.98 8.16
N ILE A 103 2.21 -17.37 8.39
CA ILE A 103 1.72 -17.77 9.73
C ILE A 103 2.51 -18.99 10.23
N SER A 104 2.79 -19.96 9.36
CA SER A 104 3.54 -21.18 9.69
C SER A 104 5.01 -20.90 10.04
N SER A 105 5.58 -19.77 9.55
CA SER A 105 6.93 -19.35 9.92
C SER A 105 7.08 -18.92 11.38
N GLY A 106 5.97 -18.63 12.06
CA GLY A 106 5.95 -18.15 13.44
C GLY A 106 6.50 -16.73 13.63
N LEU A 107 6.80 -16.01 12.55
CA LEU A 107 7.28 -14.64 12.62
C LEU A 107 6.20 -13.69 13.17
N PRO A 108 6.58 -12.69 13.97
CA PRO A 108 5.68 -11.61 14.35
C PRO A 108 5.36 -10.73 13.14
N LEU A 109 4.23 -10.00 13.16
CA LEU A 109 3.89 -9.02 12.13
C LEU A 109 3.47 -7.70 12.76
N ASN A 110 4.31 -6.68 12.60
CA ASN A 110 4.08 -5.33 13.12
C ASN A 110 3.55 -4.37 12.04
N LEU A 111 4.05 -4.51 10.80
CA LEU A 111 3.79 -3.57 9.72
C LEU A 111 3.30 -4.34 8.48
N LEU A 112 2.11 -4.01 7.99
CA LEU A 112 1.58 -4.55 6.73
C LEU A 112 1.47 -3.41 5.71
N ILE A 113 2.33 -3.41 4.69
CA ILE A 113 2.38 -2.37 3.66
C ILE A 113 1.74 -2.91 2.37
N ASN A 114 0.47 -2.61 2.18
CA ASN A 114 -0.32 -2.92 0.99
C ASN A 114 0.02 -1.94 -0.14
N ASN A 115 1.20 -2.14 -0.77
CA ASN A 115 1.78 -1.22 -1.74
C ASN A 115 1.56 -1.62 -3.19
N ALA A 116 1.54 -2.92 -3.51
CA ALA A 116 1.42 -3.40 -4.88
C ALA A 116 0.21 -2.81 -5.62
N GLY A 117 0.33 -2.70 -6.94
CA GLY A 117 -0.79 -2.27 -7.77
C GLY A 117 -0.53 -2.36 -9.26
N VAL A 118 -1.61 -2.31 -10.00
CA VAL A 118 -1.64 -2.15 -11.46
C VAL A 118 -2.45 -0.91 -11.80
N MET A 119 -2.08 -0.22 -12.89
CA MET A 119 -2.72 1.03 -13.28
C MET A 119 -3.15 0.96 -14.74
N ALA A 120 -4.44 1.19 -14.94
CA ALA A 120 -5.08 1.44 -16.23
C ALA A 120 -4.70 0.44 -17.37
N PRO A 121 -4.63 -0.90 -17.13
CA PRO A 121 -4.52 -1.86 -18.21
C PRO A 121 -5.79 -1.84 -19.07
N PRO A 122 -5.77 -2.42 -20.27
CA PRO A 122 -7.00 -2.82 -20.97
C PRO A 122 -7.86 -3.68 -20.05
N PHE A 123 -9.16 -3.84 -20.40
CA PHE A 123 -10.01 -4.74 -19.62
C PHE A 123 -9.42 -6.13 -19.52
N MET A 124 -9.22 -6.60 -18.32
CA MET A 124 -8.70 -7.92 -17.99
C MET A 124 -9.33 -8.42 -16.70
N LEU A 125 -9.49 -9.71 -16.59
CA LEU A 125 -9.94 -10.37 -15.37
C LEU A 125 -8.76 -11.03 -14.65
N SER A 126 -8.84 -11.08 -13.32
CA SER A 126 -7.96 -11.85 -12.45
C SER A 126 -8.17 -13.35 -12.62
N LYS A 127 -7.37 -14.17 -11.92
CA LYS A 127 -7.58 -15.63 -11.90
C LYS A 127 -8.94 -16.03 -11.31
N ASP A 128 -9.50 -15.16 -10.47
CA ASP A 128 -10.80 -15.34 -9.81
C ASP A 128 -11.95 -14.66 -10.58
N LYS A 129 -11.72 -14.26 -11.85
CA LYS A 129 -12.70 -13.63 -12.74
C LYS A 129 -13.27 -12.30 -12.24
N ILE A 130 -12.45 -11.52 -11.55
CA ILE A 130 -12.76 -10.18 -11.06
C ILE A 130 -11.90 -9.19 -11.85
N GLU A 131 -12.43 -7.98 -12.13
CA GLU A 131 -11.69 -6.92 -12.84
C GLU A 131 -10.29 -6.74 -12.19
N LEU A 132 -9.26 -6.72 -13.04
CA LEU A 132 -7.87 -6.93 -12.61
C LEU A 132 -7.38 -5.86 -11.63
N GLN A 133 -7.78 -4.59 -11.81
CA GLN A 133 -7.32 -3.51 -10.93
C GLN A 133 -8.00 -3.60 -9.56
N PHE A 134 -9.31 -3.86 -9.53
CA PHE A 134 -10.03 -4.05 -8.28
C PHE A 134 -9.54 -5.30 -7.54
N ALA A 135 -9.34 -6.40 -8.27
CA ALA A 135 -8.80 -7.64 -7.70
C ALA A 135 -7.41 -7.43 -7.09
N THR A 136 -6.47 -6.84 -7.86
CA THR A 136 -5.07 -6.72 -7.42
C THR A 136 -4.87 -5.61 -6.39
N ASN A 137 -5.46 -4.41 -6.64
CA ASN A 137 -5.18 -3.23 -5.83
C ASN A 137 -5.94 -3.26 -4.51
N HIS A 138 -7.14 -3.89 -4.49
CA HIS A 138 -8.01 -3.91 -3.33
C HIS A 138 -8.27 -5.33 -2.78
N LEU A 139 -8.93 -6.21 -3.51
CA LEU A 139 -9.40 -7.49 -2.94
C LEU A 139 -8.28 -8.41 -2.47
N GLY A 140 -7.18 -8.49 -3.22
CA GLY A 140 -6.01 -9.27 -2.82
C GLY A 140 -5.41 -8.75 -1.50
N HIS A 141 -5.31 -7.43 -1.34
CA HIS A 141 -4.85 -6.82 -0.11
C HIS A 141 -5.87 -6.92 1.02
N PHE A 142 -7.16 -6.82 0.71
CA PHE A 142 -8.23 -7.03 1.68
C PHE A 142 -8.14 -8.44 2.27
N LEU A 143 -8.09 -9.47 1.43
CA LEU A 143 -7.96 -10.86 1.87
C LEU A 143 -6.67 -11.08 2.66
N LEU A 144 -5.53 -10.56 2.16
CA LEU A 144 -4.24 -10.64 2.86
C LEU A 144 -4.33 -10.05 4.27
N THR A 145 -4.94 -8.88 4.39
CA THR A 145 -5.15 -8.20 5.67
C THR A 145 -6.02 -9.04 6.59
N GLN A 146 -7.15 -9.57 6.10
CA GLN A 146 -8.04 -10.42 6.90
C GLN A 146 -7.33 -11.67 7.44
N LEU A 147 -6.55 -12.35 6.61
CA LEU A 147 -5.85 -13.58 6.98
C LEU A 147 -4.70 -13.34 7.98
N LEU A 148 -4.05 -12.19 7.92
CA LEU A 148 -2.92 -11.86 8.80
C LEU A 148 -3.32 -11.05 10.04
N LEU A 149 -4.58 -10.61 10.15
CA LEU A 149 -5.04 -9.71 11.20
C LEU A 149 -4.81 -10.28 12.59
N GLU A 150 -5.14 -11.55 12.82
CA GLU A 150 -4.95 -12.22 14.11
C GLU A 150 -3.46 -12.29 14.50
N THR A 151 -2.58 -12.53 13.52
CA THR A 151 -1.12 -12.48 13.76
C THR A 151 -0.66 -11.10 14.18
N MET A 152 -1.19 -10.03 13.56
CA MET A 152 -0.86 -8.65 13.94
C MET A 152 -1.37 -8.31 15.34
N ILE A 153 -2.61 -8.72 15.68
CA ILE A 153 -3.22 -8.51 17.00
C ILE A 153 -2.37 -9.18 18.08
N ARG A 154 -2.05 -10.47 17.90
CA ARG A 154 -1.19 -11.23 18.82
C ARG A 154 0.19 -10.56 18.97
N THR A 155 0.83 -10.21 17.85
CA THR A 155 2.13 -9.53 17.86
C THR A 155 2.08 -8.21 18.64
N SER A 156 1.05 -7.41 18.42
CA SER A 156 0.86 -6.13 19.11
C SER A 156 0.69 -6.31 20.62
N HIS A 157 -0.07 -7.34 21.03
CA HIS A 157 -0.26 -7.69 22.43
C HIS A 157 1.06 -8.18 23.08
N ASP A 158 1.72 -9.17 22.47
CA ASP A 158 2.90 -9.83 23.03
C ASP A 158 4.10 -8.90 23.13
N GLN A 159 4.26 -7.99 22.18
CA GLN A 159 5.35 -7.01 22.17
C GLN A 159 4.98 -5.69 22.85
N ASN A 160 3.72 -5.49 23.23
CA ASN A 160 3.18 -4.21 23.70
C ASN A 160 3.54 -3.04 22.77
N LYS A 161 3.45 -3.29 21.45
CA LYS A 161 3.74 -2.34 20.39
C LYS A 161 2.55 -2.20 19.45
N GLU A 162 2.25 -0.97 19.03
CA GLU A 162 1.22 -0.70 18.01
C GLU A 162 1.60 -1.35 16.69
N GLY A 163 0.67 -2.12 16.11
CA GLY A 163 0.80 -2.60 14.75
C GLY A 163 0.18 -1.62 13.75
N ARG A 164 0.72 -1.55 12.53
CA ARG A 164 0.29 -0.58 11.50
C ARG A 164 0.00 -1.24 10.16
N ILE A 165 -1.16 -0.91 9.59
CA ILE A 165 -1.55 -1.28 8.23
C ILE A 165 -1.51 -0.01 7.37
N VAL A 166 -0.78 -0.08 6.25
CA VAL A 166 -0.58 1.05 5.33
C VAL A 166 -1.11 0.68 3.96
N ASN A 167 -2.19 1.31 3.54
CA ASN A 167 -2.80 1.10 2.24
C ASN A 167 -2.34 2.18 1.24
N VAL A 168 -1.56 1.78 0.25
CA VAL A 168 -1.13 2.72 -0.80
C VAL A 168 -2.27 2.99 -1.77
N SER A 169 -2.83 4.19 -1.67
CA SER A 169 -3.85 4.75 -2.54
C SER A 169 -3.20 5.64 -3.63
N SER A 170 -3.94 6.60 -4.15
CA SER A 170 -3.50 7.57 -5.16
C SER A 170 -4.44 8.76 -5.18
N GLU A 171 -3.98 9.92 -5.63
CA GLU A 171 -4.86 11.05 -6.01
C GLU A 171 -5.87 10.65 -7.10
N ALA A 172 -5.60 9.57 -7.84
CA ALA A 172 -6.55 9.00 -8.80
C ALA A 172 -7.88 8.54 -8.15
N HIS A 173 -7.96 8.37 -6.83
CA HIS A 173 -9.23 8.13 -6.12
C HIS A 173 -10.27 9.23 -6.40
N ARG A 174 -9.82 10.44 -6.79
CA ARG A 174 -10.71 11.55 -7.16
C ARG A 174 -11.43 11.32 -8.48
N PHE A 175 -10.92 10.44 -9.35
CA PHE A 175 -11.60 10.05 -10.58
C PHE A 175 -12.82 9.16 -10.29
N ALA A 176 -12.90 8.52 -9.14
CA ALA A 176 -14.10 7.81 -8.68
C ALA A 176 -15.16 8.80 -8.14
N TYR A 177 -15.50 9.81 -8.93
CA TYR A 177 -16.38 10.93 -8.55
C TYR A 177 -17.86 10.54 -8.35
N LYS A 178 -18.19 9.28 -8.60
CA LYS A 178 -19.54 8.70 -8.37
C LYS A 178 -19.49 7.53 -7.38
N GLY A 179 -18.36 7.33 -6.67
CA GLY A 179 -18.16 6.21 -5.76
C GLY A 179 -17.65 4.93 -6.46
N ILE A 180 -18.04 3.77 -5.95
CA ILE A 180 -17.68 2.46 -6.49
C ILE A 180 -18.94 1.81 -7.05
N TYR A 181 -18.90 1.35 -8.30
CA TYR A 181 -19.99 0.63 -8.94
C TYR A 181 -19.76 -0.88 -8.88
N PHE A 182 -20.29 -1.51 -7.85
CA PHE A 182 -20.10 -2.92 -7.60
C PHE A 182 -20.74 -3.82 -8.67
N ASP A 183 -21.93 -3.44 -9.14
CA ASP A 183 -22.71 -4.23 -10.12
C ASP A 183 -22.06 -4.29 -11.51
N THR A 184 -21.21 -3.32 -11.83
CA THR A 184 -20.58 -3.21 -13.16
C THR A 184 -19.07 -3.37 -13.14
N LEU A 185 -18.49 -3.84 -12.02
CA LEU A 185 -17.05 -4.05 -11.91
C LEU A 185 -16.48 -4.91 -13.04
N ASN A 186 -17.21 -5.95 -13.44
CA ASN A 186 -16.78 -6.93 -14.45
C ASN A 186 -17.40 -6.68 -15.84
N ASP A 187 -18.03 -5.53 -16.07
CA ASP A 187 -18.66 -5.20 -17.33
C ASP A 187 -17.66 -4.52 -18.27
N GLU A 188 -17.16 -5.27 -19.26
CA GLU A 188 -16.23 -4.76 -20.28
C GLU A 188 -16.82 -3.61 -21.10
N SER A 189 -18.15 -3.62 -21.34
CA SER A 189 -18.80 -2.60 -22.19
C SER A 189 -18.79 -1.21 -21.58
N SER A 190 -18.77 -1.12 -20.24
CA SER A 190 -18.69 0.13 -19.46
C SER A 190 -17.32 0.42 -18.89
N TYR A 191 -16.31 -0.43 -19.19
CA TYR A 191 -14.97 -0.32 -18.60
C TYR A 191 -14.24 0.95 -19.03
N SER A 192 -13.79 1.68 -18.05
CA SER A 192 -12.84 2.81 -18.21
C SER A 192 -11.60 2.56 -17.37
N PRO A 193 -10.42 2.39 -17.98
CA PRO A 193 -9.19 2.03 -17.26
C PRO A 193 -8.86 2.99 -16.12
N ILE A 194 -8.99 4.29 -16.34
CA ILE A 194 -8.69 5.33 -15.34
C ILE A 194 -9.75 5.36 -14.25
N TYR A 195 -11.03 5.18 -14.59
CA TYR A 195 -12.10 5.15 -13.61
C TYR A 195 -12.01 3.89 -12.72
N ALA A 196 -11.77 2.72 -13.32
CA ALA A 196 -11.53 1.47 -12.58
C ALA A 196 -10.32 1.58 -11.63
N TYR A 197 -9.23 2.20 -12.09
CA TYR A 197 -8.09 2.53 -11.23
C TYR A 197 -8.53 3.43 -10.07
N GLY A 198 -9.26 4.51 -10.37
CA GLY A 198 -9.78 5.43 -9.35
C GLY A 198 -10.64 4.72 -8.30
N GLN A 199 -11.56 3.84 -8.73
CA GLN A 199 -12.39 3.04 -7.83
C GLN A 199 -11.54 2.14 -6.92
N SER A 200 -10.55 1.44 -7.48
CA SER A 200 -9.64 0.58 -6.69
C SER A 200 -8.85 1.37 -5.63
N LYS A 201 -8.48 2.62 -5.95
CA LYS A 201 -7.74 3.50 -5.03
C LYS A 201 -8.65 4.18 -4.00
N LEU A 202 -9.91 4.45 -4.34
CA LEU A 202 -10.94 4.84 -3.36
C LEU A 202 -11.20 3.70 -2.37
N ALA A 203 -11.31 2.46 -2.87
CA ALA A 203 -11.51 1.27 -2.04
C ALA A 203 -10.39 1.11 -0.99
N ASN A 204 -9.14 1.43 -1.33
CA ASN A 204 -8.03 1.36 -0.37
C ASN A 204 -8.15 2.38 0.77
N ILE A 205 -8.72 3.57 0.52
CA ILE A 205 -8.99 4.55 1.60
C ILE A 205 -10.14 4.07 2.48
N LEU A 206 -11.24 3.62 1.86
CA LEU A 206 -12.41 3.11 2.58
C LEU A 206 -12.07 1.87 3.43
N HIS A 207 -11.19 1.00 2.92
CA HIS A 207 -10.69 -0.17 3.66
C HIS A 207 -9.94 0.26 4.93
N ALA A 208 -9.05 1.26 4.86
CA ALA A 208 -8.36 1.77 6.05
C ALA A 208 -9.35 2.32 7.10
N LYS A 209 -10.41 3.01 6.65
CA LYS A 209 -11.46 3.51 7.54
C LYS A 209 -12.28 2.39 8.18
N ALA A 210 -12.66 1.38 7.41
CA ALA A 210 -13.39 0.23 7.93
C ALA A 210 -12.57 -0.54 8.97
N LEU A 211 -11.28 -0.76 8.70
CA LEU A 211 -10.34 -1.36 9.66
C LEU A 211 -10.23 -0.53 10.95
N THR A 212 -10.10 0.80 10.82
CA THR A 212 -10.04 1.69 11.99
C THR A 212 -11.26 1.58 12.88
N ARG A 213 -12.45 1.51 12.28
CA ARG A 213 -13.69 1.29 13.04
C ARG A 213 -13.66 -0.07 13.74
N HIS A 214 -13.29 -1.12 13.02
CA HIS A 214 -13.17 -2.48 13.57
C HIS A 214 -12.20 -2.53 14.76
N PHE A 215 -11.04 -1.88 14.66
CA PHE A 215 -10.04 -1.84 15.74
C PHE A 215 -10.56 -1.10 16.98
N LYS A 216 -11.25 0.02 16.76
CA LYS A 216 -11.83 0.81 17.86
C LYS A 216 -12.94 0.05 18.58
N GLU A 217 -13.84 -0.62 17.83
CA GLU A 217 -14.94 -1.41 18.41
C GLU A 217 -14.45 -2.60 19.22
N ASN A 218 -13.30 -3.20 18.85
CA ASN A 218 -12.76 -4.38 19.50
C ASN A 218 -11.58 -4.09 20.45
N GLY A 219 -11.22 -2.83 20.67
CA GLY A 219 -10.12 -2.45 21.56
C GLY A 219 -8.75 -2.94 21.12
N VAL A 220 -8.53 -3.07 19.80
CA VAL A 220 -7.30 -3.63 19.20
C VAL A 220 -6.25 -2.54 19.06
N ASN A 221 -5.01 -2.82 19.50
CA ASN A 221 -3.89 -1.86 19.40
C ASN A 221 -3.23 -1.90 18.01
N LEU A 222 -4.05 -1.69 16.98
CA LEU A 222 -3.61 -1.55 15.59
C LEU A 222 -4.13 -0.24 15.01
N THR A 223 -3.42 0.28 14.02
CA THR A 223 -3.87 1.42 13.21
C THR A 223 -3.87 1.07 11.73
N ALA A 224 -4.77 1.68 10.96
CA ALA A 224 -4.85 1.54 9.51
C ALA A 224 -5.00 2.91 8.87
N ASN A 225 -4.10 3.25 7.96
CA ASN A 225 -4.11 4.51 7.24
C ASN A 225 -3.91 4.30 5.74
N ALA A 226 -4.41 5.24 4.94
CA ALA A 226 -4.20 5.26 3.51
C ALA A 226 -3.33 6.44 3.10
N LEU A 227 -2.67 6.36 1.94
CA LEU A 227 -1.81 7.44 1.47
C LEU A 227 -1.74 7.57 -0.05
N HIS A 228 -1.35 8.74 -0.51
CA HIS A 228 -0.86 8.99 -1.86
C HIS A 228 0.66 9.19 -1.82
N PRO A 229 1.42 8.42 -2.60
CA PRO A 229 2.88 8.51 -2.57
C PRO A 229 3.44 9.69 -3.39
N GLY A 230 2.60 10.38 -4.14
CA GLY A 230 2.98 11.37 -5.15
C GLY A 230 2.92 10.81 -6.57
N SER A 231 3.04 11.68 -7.55
CA SER A 231 3.18 11.28 -8.96
C SER A 231 4.63 10.91 -9.22
N ILE A 232 4.88 9.65 -9.57
CA ILE A 232 6.22 9.07 -9.73
C ILE A 232 6.30 8.35 -11.06
N ALA A 233 7.39 8.56 -11.79
CA ALA A 233 7.70 7.76 -12.97
C ALA A 233 8.15 6.36 -12.52
N THR A 234 7.23 5.41 -12.44
CA THR A 234 7.50 4.02 -12.10
C THR A 234 6.96 3.07 -13.17
N ASN A 235 7.30 1.78 -13.08
CA ASN A 235 6.75 0.71 -13.92
C ASN A 235 5.21 0.55 -13.82
N LEU A 236 4.53 1.40 -13.04
CA LEU A 236 3.07 1.45 -12.96
C LEU A 236 2.44 1.84 -14.31
N LEU A 237 3.15 2.63 -15.13
CA LEU A 237 2.73 3.09 -16.47
C LEU A 237 3.06 2.09 -17.62
N ARG A 238 3.43 0.85 -17.31
CA ARG A 238 3.85 -0.17 -18.30
C ARG A 238 2.82 -0.49 -19.39
N TYR A 239 1.56 -0.18 -19.17
CA TYR A 239 0.47 -0.36 -20.15
C TYR A 239 0.22 0.88 -21.02
N HIS A 240 0.90 1.98 -20.74
CA HIS A 240 0.82 3.19 -21.55
C HIS A 240 2.12 3.35 -22.32
N ASN A 241 2.06 3.30 -23.66
CA ASN A 241 3.14 3.77 -24.49
C ASN A 241 3.31 5.25 -24.20
N ILE A 242 4.50 5.64 -23.77
CA ILE A 242 4.86 7.05 -23.49
C ILE A 242 4.68 7.79 -24.81
N ILE A 243 3.53 8.47 -24.95
CA ILE A 243 3.25 9.32 -26.10
C ILE A 243 3.79 10.72 -25.74
N ASP A 244 4.74 11.17 -26.59
CA ASP A 244 5.21 12.53 -26.80
C ASP A 244 6.14 13.19 -25.77
N GLY A 245 7.34 13.52 -26.24
CA GLY A 245 8.44 14.14 -25.53
C GLY A 245 8.13 15.48 -24.80
N VAL A 246 6.94 16.07 -25.02
CA VAL A 246 6.47 17.25 -24.28
C VAL A 246 6.01 16.87 -22.87
N VAL A 247 5.38 15.68 -22.70
CA VAL A 247 4.98 15.16 -21.38
C VAL A 247 6.22 14.78 -20.57
N ASP A 248 7.28 14.28 -21.20
CA ASP A 248 8.56 13.99 -20.56
C ASP A 248 9.27 15.24 -20.04
N TRP A 249 9.21 16.36 -20.78
CA TRP A 249 9.91 17.57 -20.38
C TRP A 249 9.20 18.30 -19.24
N VAL A 250 7.88 18.46 -19.31
CA VAL A 250 7.06 19.07 -18.25
C VAL A 250 6.93 18.13 -17.04
N GLY A 251 6.79 16.82 -17.28
CA GLY A 251 6.67 15.80 -16.25
C GLY A 251 7.89 15.72 -15.31
N LYS A 252 9.11 15.89 -15.83
CA LYS A 252 10.34 15.86 -15.02
C LYS A 252 10.37 16.87 -13.88
N TYR A 253 9.70 18.00 -14.03
CA TYR A 253 9.65 19.04 -12.99
C TYR A 253 8.53 18.84 -11.95
N PHE A 254 7.57 17.93 -12.22
CA PHE A 254 6.42 17.68 -11.35
C PHE A 254 6.39 16.24 -10.78
N LEU A 255 7.27 15.35 -11.27
CA LEU A 255 7.34 13.98 -10.79
C LEU A 255 8.32 13.86 -9.63
N LYS A 256 7.90 13.20 -8.57
CA LYS A 256 8.79 12.80 -7.48
C LYS A 256 9.76 11.73 -7.98
N ASN A 257 10.96 11.73 -7.44
CA ASN A 257 11.85 10.57 -7.55
C ASN A 257 11.40 9.43 -6.62
N ILE A 258 11.98 8.24 -6.77
CA ILE A 258 11.59 7.06 -5.99
C ILE A 258 11.77 7.26 -4.48
N PRO A 259 12.91 7.82 -3.96
CA PRO A 259 13.06 8.14 -2.54
C PRO A 259 11.97 9.08 -1.99
N GLN A 260 11.62 10.12 -2.72
CA GLN A 260 10.52 11.03 -2.34
C GLN A 260 9.14 10.33 -2.39
N GLY A 261 8.99 9.40 -3.33
CA GLY A 261 7.77 8.61 -3.46
C GLY A 261 7.54 7.63 -2.32
N ALA A 262 8.59 7.05 -1.78
CA ALA A 262 8.53 6.14 -0.64
C ALA A 262 8.37 6.88 0.70
N ALA A 263 8.65 8.20 0.75
CA ALA A 263 8.65 8.98 1.99
C ALA A 263 7.35 8.86 2.78
N THR A 264 6.20 9.10 2.15
CA THR A 264 4.91 9.05 2.86
C THR A 264 4.61 7.64 3.37
N THR A 265 5.00 6.59 2.62
CA THR A 265 4.84 5.19 3.06
C THR A 265 5.70 4.91 4.29
N CYS A 266 6.98 5.27 4.26
CA CYS A 266 7.90 5.08 5.39
C CYS A 266 7.49 5.92 6.61
N TYR A 267 7.02 7.16 6.39
CA TYR A 267 6.49 8.02 7.46
C TYR A 267 5.30 7.37 8.17
N VAL A 268 4.29 6.94 7.42
CA VAL A 268 3.10 6.29 8.02
C VAL A 268 3.45 4.97 8.69
N ALA A 269 4.40 4.23 8.14
CA ALA A 269 4.84 2.95 8.69
C ALA A 269 5.64 3.08 10.00
N LEU A 270 6.60 4.02 10.08
CA LEU A 270 7.58 4.05 11.18
C LEU A 270 7.53 5.28 12.06
N HIS A 271 7.13 6.46 11.52
CA HIS A 271 7.34 7.70 12.23
C HIS A 271 6.55 7.77 13.55
N PRO A 272 7.17 8.23 14.67
CA PRO A 272 6.50 8.30 15.97
C PRO A 272 5.28 9.22 16.01
N GLN A 273 5.26 10.29 15.21
CA GLN A 273 4.11 11.22 15.12
C GLN A 273 2.82 10.55 14.62
N VAL A 274 2.91 9.37 13.98
CA VAL A 274 1.75 8.62 13.49
C VAL A 274 1.20 7.65 14.54
N LYS A 275 1.83 7.55 15.71
CA LYS A 275 1.35 6.69 16.79
C LYS A 275 -0.08 7.06 17.21
N GLY A 276 -0.98 6.09 17.21
CA GLY A 276 -2.40 6.26 17.52
C GLY A 276 -3.24 6.93 16.42
N VAL A 277 -2.61 7.37 15.31
CA VAL A 277 -3.34 7.96 14.18
C VAL A 277 -3.87 6.85 13.30
N SER A 278 -5.19 6.80 13.11
CA SER A 278 -5.87 5.76 12.34
C SER A 278 -7.06 6.31 11.55
N GLY A 279 -7.31 5.75 10.35
CA GLY A 279 -8.39 6.17 9.46
C GLY A 279 -8.08 7.39 8.61
N GLU A 280 -6.85 7.89 8.66
CA GLU A 280 -6.45 9.09 7.97
C GLU A 280 -5.90 8.81 6.55
N TYR A 281 -5.98 9.84 5.72
CA TYR A 281 -5.37 9.87 4.41
C TYR A 281 -4.16 10.80 4.42
N PHE A 282 -3.01 10.30 3.98
CA PHE A 282 -1.76 11.04 4.00
C PHE A 282 -1.30 11.40 2.58
N MET A 283 -0.66 12.56 2.46
CA MET A 283 0.04 13.02 1.27
C MET A 283 1.23 13.86 1.71
N ASP A 284 2.40 13.64 1.08
CA ASP A 284 3.65 14.33 1.41
C ASP A 284 3.99 14.30 2.91
N SER A 285 3.80 13.13 3.52
CA SER A 285 4.01 12.87 4.95
C SER A 285 3.16 13.74 5.90
N ASN A 286 2.03 14.27 5.41
CA ASN A 286 1.06 15.05 6.19
C ASN A 286 -0.35 14.49 6.02
N ILE A 287 -1.22 14.69 7.02
CA ILE A 287 -2.65 14.39 6.91
C ILE A 287 -3.25 15.30 5.83
N ALA A 288 -4.00 14.70 4.91
CA ALA A 288 -4.60 15.35 3.77
C ALA A 288 -6.09 15.03 3.65
N GLN A 289 -6.80 15.79 2.82
CA GLN A 289 -8.24 15.61 2.61
C GLN A 289 -8.50 14.80 1.35
N PRO A 290 -9.05 13.57 1.45
CA PRO A 290 -9.48 12.81 0.29
C PRO A 290 -10.79 13.38 -0.28
N ASN A 291 -11.32 12.79 -1.37
CA ASN A 291 -12.63 13.16 -1.89
C ASN A 291 -13.77 12.84 -0.90
N SER A 292 -14.99 13.33 -1.16
CA SER A 292 -16.14 13.14 -0.26
C SER A 292 -16.56 11.68 -0.10
N TYR A 293 -16.47 10.88 -1.16
CA TYR A 293 -16.80 9.45 -1.10
C TYR A 293 -15.87 8.66 -0.18
N ALA A 294 -14.62 9.07 -0.05
CA ALA A 294 -13.70 8.46 0.90
C ALA A 294 -14.07 8.74 2.37
N LYS A 295 -15.04 9.61 2.63
CA LYS A 295 -15.59 9.92 3.97
C LYS A 295 -16.95 9.26 4.22
N ASP A 296 -17.50 8.58 3.23
CA ASP A 296 -18.81 7.95 3.31
C ASP A 296 -18.70 6.62 4.07
N GLU A 297 -19.23 6.61 5.29
CA GLU A 297 -19.23 5.42 6.16
C GLU A 297 -20.13 4.30 5.65
N LYS A 298 -21.23 4.65 4.94
CA LYS A 298 -22.11 3.64 4.34
C LYS A 298 -21.41 2.93 3.20
N LEU A 299 -20.75 3.70 2.32
CA LEU A 299 -19.94 3.13 1.24
C LEU A 299 -18.77 2.28 1.79
N ALA A 300 -18.14 2.70 2.88
CA ALA A 300 -17.09 1.91 3.52
C ALA A 300 -17.61 0.57 4.06
N LYS A 301 -18.80 0.58 4.66
CA LYS A 301 -19.45 -0.65 5.12
C LYS A 301 -19.88 -1.54 3.96
N GLU A 302 -20.50 -0.99 2.93
CA GLU A 302 -20.91 -1.72 1.73
C GLU A 302 -19.70 -2.39 1.04
N LEU A 303 -18.60 -1.64 0.85
CA LEU A 303 -17.34 -2.16 0.32
C LEU A 303 -16.83 -3.33 1.16
N TRP A 304 -16.87 -3.20 2.47
CA TRP A 304 -16.42 -4.25 3.39
C TRP A 304 -17.25 -5.53 3.23
N ASP A 305 -18.56 -5.41 3.27
CA ASP A 305 -19.51 -6.54 3.17
C ASP A 305 -19.39 -7.26 1.81
N ILE A 306 -19.30 -6.49 0.72
CA ILE A 306 -19.10 -7.02 -0.64
C ILE A 306 -17.71 -7.68 -0.77
N SER A 307 -16.66 -7.04 -0.25
CA SER A 307 -15.31 -7.63 -0.29
C SER A 307 -15.25 -8.94 0.47
N LEU A 308 -15.90 -9.06 1.64
CA LEU A 308 -16.01 -10.34 2.37
C LEU A 308 -16.70 -11.42 1.51
N THR A 309 -17.78 -11.06 0.83
CA THR A 309 -18.49 -11.98 -0.06
C THR A 309 -17.63 -12.42 -1.23
N MET A 310 -16.90 -11.50 -1.85
CA MET A 310 -16.05 -11.79 -3.02
C MET A 310 -14.82 -12.63 -2.69
N VAL A 311 -14.32 -12.56 -1.45
CA VAL A 311 -13.16 -13.36 -1.00
C VAL A 311 -13.56 -14.61 -0.22
N ALA A 312 -14.84 -14.93 -0.10
CA ALA A 312 -15.28 -16.16 0.53
C ALA A 312 -14.68 -17.39 -0.16
N PRO A 313 -14.45 -18.51 0.57
CA PRO A 313 -13.87 -19.75 0.02
C PRO A 313 -14.71 -20.35 -1.09
#